data_9ce3670be7df99538b70bc4752a3e911
#
_entry.id   9ce3670be7df99538b70bc4752a3e911
#
_cell.length_a   1.000
_cell.length_b   1.000
_cell.length_c   1.000
_cell.angle_alpha   90.00
_cell.angle_beta   90.00
_cell.angle_gamma   90.00
#
_symmetry.space_group_name_H-M   'P 1'
#
loop_
_entity.id
_entity.type
_entity.pdbx_description
1 polymer ?
#
loop_
_entity_poly.entity_id
_entity_poly.type
_entity_poly.pdbx_seq_one_letter_code
_entity_poly.pdbx_strand_id
1 'polypeptide(L)'
;MKEYILKTKEDGTSITVRDVQLVLLEMLKDIDALCKKHNIRYWLTGGSALGAVRHKGFIPWDDDADIGMLREDYEKFQRVVHELGDAYITQCFETHSEYNVLVPPMKVRKKGTYCVEYNALLKNKCKDSDGLFIDIFVLDHVSENKAKDFIWRVRNGILMVLIAFFENLHCNPLLLKRRFVRNAKKYGELNKNSALIGYDLTWTFNSFFHPVVYSMESVFPIQYMEFEDAMLPVPKRPKDMLDVEVSKQHMSYPPLKDQVPKHIKDIELQITLER
;
A
#
# COMPACT_ATOMS: atom_id res chain seq x y z
N MET A 1 -10.33 -12.55 22.98
CA MET A 1 -10.33 -11.64 21.80
C MET A 1 -11.30 -12.21 20.78
N LYS A 2 -12.05 -11.37 20.05
CA LYS A 2 -12.91 -11.85 18.96
C LYS A 2 -12.01 -12.39 17.84
N GLU A 3 -12.20 -13.64 17.45
CA GLU A 3 -11.45 -14.25 16.36
C GLU A 3 -12.17 -13.94 15.03
N TYR A 4 -11.43 -13.39 14.07
CA TYR A 4 -11.95 -13.03 12.75
C TYR A 4 -11.56 -14.15 11.77
N ILE A 5 -12.50 -15.07 11.53
CA ILE A 5 -12.31 -16.21 10.63
C ILE A 5 -12.46 -15.74 9.17
N LEU A 6 -11.47 -16.01 8.33
CA LEU A 6 -11.47 -15.75 6.90
C LEU A 6 -11.92 -16.98 6.11
N LYS A 7 -11.50 -18.18 6.53
CA LYS A 7 -11.84 -19.44 5.87
C LYS A 7 -11.88 -20.58 6.88
N THR A 8 -12.86 -21.47 6.74
CA THR A 8 -12.86 -22.76 7.44
C THR A 8 -12.55 -23.86 6.41
N LYS A 9 -11.53 -24.69 6.69
CA LYS A 9 -11.10 -25.78 5.84
C LYS A 9 -12.01 -27.02 6.03
N GLU A 10 -11.91 -27.99 5.13
CA GLU A 10 -12.69 -29.22 5.18
C GLU A 10 -12.40 -30.06 6.45
N ASP A 11 -11.20 -29.98 6.99
CA ASP A 11 -10.79 -30.66 8.22
C ASP A 11 -11.28 -29.94 9.51
N GLY A 12 -12.04 -28.86 9.37
CA GLY A 12 -12.58 -28.05 10.48
C GLY A 12 -11.60 -27.02 11.05
N THR A 13 -10.36 -26.98 10.56
CA THR A 13 -9.41 -25.91 10.95
C THR A 13 -9.79 -24.59 10.28
N SER A 14 -9.46 -23.47 10.92
CA SER A 14 -9.79 -22.15 10.39
C SER A 14 -8.52 -21.33 10.13
N ILE A 15 -8.52 -20.58 9.04
CA ILE A 15 -7.57 -19.51 8.78
C ILE A 15 -8.22 -18.21 9.26
N THR A 16 -7.51 -17.49 10.12
CA THR A 16 -7.98 -16.27 10.77
C THR A 16 -7.25 -15.04 10.23
N VAL A 17 -7.75 -13.85 10.53
CA VAL A 17 -7.03 -12.60 10.29
C VAL A 17 -5.67 -12.61 11.00
N ARG A 18 -5.58 -13.23 12.20
CA ARG A 18 -4.31 -13.30 12.92
C ARG A 18 -3.27 -14.14 12.17
N ASP A 19 -3.66 -15.21 11.53
CA ASP A 19 -2.73 -16.02 10.72
C ASP A 19 -2.19 -15.19 9.52
N VAL A 20 -3.04 -14.37 8.89
CA VAL A 20 -2.60 -13.40 7.86
C VAL A 20 -1.61 -12.39 8.43
N GLN A 21 -1.95 -11.77 9.57
CA GLN A 21 -1.11 -10.77 10.22
C GLN A 21 0.29 -11.30 10.58
N LEU A 22 0.40 -12.56 10.98
CA LEU A 22 1.71 -13.18 11.23
C LEU A 22 2.56 -13.26 9.97
N VAL A 23 1.97 -13.63 8.83
CA VAL A 23 2.66 -13.63 7.54
C VAL A 23 3.07 -12.21 7.12
N LEU A 24 2.15 -11.25 7.24
CA LEU A 24 2.42 -9.85 6.90
C LEU A 24 3.51 -9.25 7.81
N LEU A 25 3.56 -9.63 9.09
CA LEU A 25 4.60 -9.20 10.02
C LEU A 25 5.99 -9.70 9.60
N GLU A 26 6.10 -10.98 9.20
CA GLU A 26 7.34 -11.54 8.65
C GLU A 26 7.76 -10.75 7.40
N MET A 27 6.84 -10.51 6.47
CA MET A 27 7.11 -9.73 5.27
C MET A 27 7.57 -8.30 5.57
N LEU A 28 6.95 -7.63 6.55
CA LEU A 28 7.35 -6.28 6.98
C LEU A 28 8.75 -6.29 7.57
N LYS A 29 9.13 -7.30 8.37
CA LYS A 29 10.48 -7.45 8.93
C LYS A 29 11.53 -7.66 7.84
N ASP A 30 11.23 -8.48 6.83
CA ASP A 30 12.14 -8.72 5.71
C ASP A 30 12.33 -7.46 4.85
N ILE A 31 11.25 -6.72 4.59
CA ILE A 31 11.31 -5.44 3.88
C ILE A 31 12.10 -4.41 4.70
N ASP A 32 11.88 -4.33 6.01
CA ASP A 32 12.61 -3.42 6.91
C ASP A 32 14.12 -3.72 6.90
N ALA A 33 14.50 -5.00 6.99
CA ALA A 33 15.89 -5.41 6.90
C ALA A 33 16.54 -5.00 5.57
N LEU A 34 15.84 -5.21 4.45
CA LEU A 34 16.30 -4.79 3.12
C LEU A 34 16.44 -3.27 3.04
N CYS A 35 15.45 -2.53 3.51
CA CYS A 35 15.46 -1.07 3.50
C CYS A 35 16.62 -0.51 4.35
N LYS A 36 16.87 -1.06 5.53
CA LYS A 36 18.01 -0.71 6.39
C LYS A 36 19.34 -0.99 5.70
N LYS A 37 19.49 -2.15 5.07
CA LYS A 37 20.70 -2.54 4.34
C LYS A 37 21.07 -1.55 3.24
N HIS A 38 20.08 -1.01 2.52
CA HIS A 38 20.27 -0.12 1.39
C HIS A 38 20.03 1.36 1.69
N ASN A 39 19.84 1.73 2.97
CA ASN A 39 19.52 3.09 3.39
C ASN A 39 18.32 3.68 2.63
N ILE A 40 17.24 2.93 2.57
CA ILE A 40 15.96 3.28 1.95
C ILE A 40 15.00 3.72 3.06
N ARG A 41 14.43 4.91 2.93
CA ARG A 41 13.44 5.41 3.89
C ARG A 41 12.05 4.97 3.45
N TYR A 42 11.32 4.43 4.39
CA TYR A 42 9.91 4.11 4.23
C TYR A 42 9.19 4.34 5.56
N TRP A 43 7.89 4.27 5.57
CA TRP A 43 7.09 4.33 6.80
C TRP A 43 5.79 3.56 6.62
N LEU A 44 5.22 3.09 7.73
CA LEU A 44 3.86 2.56 7.76
C LEU A 44 2.87 3.69 7.41
N THR A 45 1.83 3.37 6.61
CA THR A 45 0.80 4.33 6.20
C THR A 45 -0.60 3.75 6.41
N GLY A 46 -1.66 4.52 6.29
CA GLY A 46 -3.03 4.04 6.37
C GLY A 46 -3.37 3.26 7.65
N GLY A 47 -3.98 2.08 7.46
CA GLY A 47 -4.34 1.14 8.52
C GLY A 47 -3.14 0.67 9.32
N SER A 48 -2.01 0.41 8.66
CA SER A 48 -0.78 -0.04 9.32
C SER A 48 -0.19 1.02 10.25
N ALA A 49 -0.19 2.31 9.85
CA ALA A 49 0.22 3.41 10.73
C ALA A 49 -0.73 3.59 11.90
N LEU A 50 -2.04 3.47 11.68
CA LEU A 50 -3.04 3.51 12.75
C LEU A 50 -2.87 2.34 13.72
N GLY A 51 -2.55 1.17 13.20
CA GLY A 51 -2.22 -0.02 13.98
C GLY A 51 -1.05 0.24 14.93
N ALA A 52 0.07 0.77 14.42
CA ALA A 52 1.23 1.15 15.23
C ALA A 52 0.87 2.13 16.37
N VAL A 53 0.12 3.19 16.04
CA VAL A 53 -0.21 4.27 17.02
C VAL A 53 -1.23 3.83 18.06
N ARG A 54 -2.25 3.06 17.67
CA ARG A 54 -3.40 2.74 18.53
C ARG A 54 -3.30 1.38 19.19
N HIS A 55 -2.68 0.39 18.52
CA HIS A 55 -2.66 -1.00 18.94
C HIS A 55 -1.26 -1.53 19.26
N LYS A 56 -0.19 -0.80 18.87
CA LYS A 56 1.20 -1.26 18.91
C LYS A 56 1.40 -2.54 18.07
N GLY A 57 0.68 -2.66 16.98
CA GLY A 57 0.62 -3.82 16.10
C GLY A 57 -0.52 -3.65 15.11
N PHE A 58 -0.98 -4.74 14.53
CA PHE A 58 -2.12 -4.69 13.63
C PHE A 58 -3.43 -4.27 14.33
N ILE A 59 -4.30 -3.62 13.59
CA ILE A 59 -5.70 -3.49 13.99
C ILE A 59 -6.31 -4.91 13.97
N PRO A 60 -7.06 -5.36 15.02
CA PRO A 60 -7.43 -6.77 15.17
C PRO A 60 -8.24 -7.39 14.02
N TRP A 61 -8.87 -6.58 13.19
CA TRP A 61 -9.67 -7.01 12.01
C TRP A 61 -9.05 -6.60 10.68
N ASP A 62 -7.82 -6.05 10.67
CA ASP A 62 -7.14 -5.62 9.47
C ASP A 62 -6.39 -6.79 8.82
N ASP A 63 -6.60 -6.97 7.55
CA ASP A 63 -6.12 -8.13 6.78
C ASP A 63 -5.15 -7.75 5.66
N ASP A 64 -4.57 -6.54 5.72
CA ASP A 64 -3.53 -6.05 4.83
C ASP A 64 -2.43 -5.27 5.57
N ALA A 65 -1.42 -4.83 4.84
CA ALA A 65 -0.39 -3.93 5.36
C ALA A 65 0.14 -3.01 4.25
N ASP A 66 0.31 -1.74 4.62
CA ASP A 66 0.64 -0.65 3.72
C ASP A 66 1.91 0.08 4.16
N ILE A 67 2.80 0.35 3.21
CA ILE A 67 3.96 1.21 3.44
C ILE A 67 4.04 2.32 2.39
N GLY A 68 4.55 3.47 2.81
CA GLY A 68 4.80 4.62 1.94
C GLY A 68 6.29 4.88 1.76
N MET A 69 6.67 5.31 0.57
CA MET A 69 8.03 5.74 0.23
C MET A 69 8.00 7.02 -0.60
N LEU A 70 8.98 7.90 -0.43
CA LEU A 70 9.21 8.93 -1.44
C LEU A 70 9.67 8.29 -2.75
N ARG A 71 9.38 8.95 -3.89
CA ARG A 71 9.75 8.47 -5.22
C ARG A 71 11.21 8.01 -5.32
N GLU A 72 12.13 8.78 -4.78
CA GLU A 72 13.56 8.45 -4.83
C GLU A 72 13.91 7.17 -4.05
N ASP A 73 13.26 6.94 -2.92
CA ASP A 73 13.45 5.74 -2.09
C ASP A 73 12.73 4.53 -2.72
N TYR A 74 11.54 4.72 -3.30
CA TYR A 74 10.84 3.71 -4.09
C TYR A 74 11.68 3.24 -5.29
N GLU A 75 12.29 4.15 -6.03
CA GLU A 75 13.16 3.78 -7.16
C GLU A 75 14.44 3.07 -6.73
N LYS A 76 14.99 3.36 -5.54
CA LYS A 76 16.06 2.56 -4.93
C LYS A 76 15.54 1.16 -4.56
N PHE A 77 14.41 1.09 -3.86
CA PHE A 77 13.79 -0.17 -3.46
C PHE A 77 13.52 -1.07 -4.67
N GLN A 78 12.94 -0.54 -5.73
CA GLN A 78 12.67 -1.27 -6.96
C GLN A 78 13.93 -1.93 -7.57
N ARG A 79 15.10 -1.32 -7.42
CA ARG A 79 16.36 -1.90 -7.92
C ARG A 79 16.88 -3.05 -7.07
N VAL A 80 16.56 -3.10 -5.78
CA VAL A 80 17.12 -4.06 -4.82
C VAL A 80 16.11 -5.06 -4.29
N VAL A 81 14.82 -4.89 -4.55
CA VAL A 81 13.74 -5.72 -4.02
C VAL A 81 13.89 -7.21 -4.35
N HIS A 82 14.60 -7.56 -5.43
CA HIS A 82 14.92 -8.94 -5.78
C HIS A 82 15.81 -9.63 -4.73
N GLU A 83 16.50 -8.87 -3.89
CA GLU A 83 17.31 -9.40 -2.78
C GLU A 83 16.47 -9.97 -1.61
N LEU A 84 15.14 -9.76 -1.61
CA LEU A 84 14.22 -10.47 -0.71
C LEU A 84 14.24 -11.99 -0.96
N GLY A 85 14.75 -12.42 -2.14
CA GLY A 85 14.94 -13.84 -2.49
C GLY A 85 13.68 -14.50 -3.03
N ASP A 86 13.80 -15.83 -3.23
CA ASP A 86 12.80 -16.64 -3.96
C ASP A 86 11.47 -16.81 -3.23
N ALA A 87 11.39 -16.45 -1.94
CA ALA A 87 10.15 -16.49 -1.18
C ALA A 87 9.16 -15.36 -1.57
N TYR A 88 9.61 -14.42 -2.39
CA TYR A 88 8.83 -13.23 -2.77
C TYR A 88 8.69 -13.07 -4.27
N ILE A 89 7.61 -12.41 -4.67
CA ILE A 89 7.40 -11.89 -6.03
C ILE A 89 7.03 -10.42 -5.93
N THR A 90 7.64 -9.61 -6.78
CA THR A 90 7.34 -8.17 -6.88
C THR A 90 6.55 -7.89 -8.14
N GLN A 91 5.38 -7.31 -7.97
CA GLN A 91 4.49 -6.91 -9.06
C GLN A 91 4.38 -5.39 -9.13
N CYS A 92 4.79 -4.81 -10.24
CA CYS A 92 4.64 -3.40 -10.58
C CYS A 92 4.58 -3.24 -12.11
N PHE A 93 4.17 -2.06 -12.57
CA PHE A 93 4.01 -1.82 -14.02
C PHE A 93 5.32 -1.87 -14.79
N GLU A 94 6.44 -1.54 -14.16
CA GLU A 94 7.77 -1.56 -14.77
C GLU A 94 8.24 -2.98 -15.11
N THR A 95 7.81 -3.98 -14.35
CA THR A 95 8.17 -5.40 -14.56
C THR A 95 7.07 -6.19 -15.26
N HIS A 96 5.80 -5.80 -15.09
CA HIS A 96 4.63 -6.50 -15.61
C HIS A 96 3.71 -5.52 -16.35
N SER A 97 3.77 -5.51 -17.67
CA SER A 97 2.96 -4.59 -18.49
C SER A 97 1.44 -4.77 -18.33
N GLU A 98 1.01 -5.93 -17.87
CA GLU A 98 -0.36 -6.27 -17.52
C GLU A 98 -0.77 -5.76 -16.14
N TYR A 99 0.19 -5.37 -15.27
CA TYR A 99 -0.11 -4.86 -13.94
C TYR A 99 -1.13 -3.74 -13.98
N ASN A 100 -2.09 -3.78 -13.09
CA ASN A 100 -3.12 -2.76 -12.99
C ASN A 100 -2.55 -1.53 -12.28
N VAL A 101 -2.30 -0.46 -13.06
CA VAL A 101 -1.73 0.80 -12.53
C VAL A 101 -2.70 1.61 -11.66
N LEU A 102 -3.94 1.14 -11.45
CA LEU A 102 -4.95 1.80 -10.60
C LEU A 102 -4.95 1.24 -9.17
N VAL A 103 -4.15 0.21 -8.90
CA VAL A 103 -3.82 -0.27 -7.54
C VAL A 103 -2.50 0.37 -7.09
N PRO A 104 -2.04 0.15 -5.85
CA PRO A 104 -0.73 0.66 -5.41
C PRO A 104 0.38 0.39 -6.41
N PRO A 105 1.35 1.30 -6.59
CA PRO A 105 2.39 1.20 -7.61
C PRO A 105 3.18 -0.11 -7.60
N MET A 106 3.30 -0.75 -6.43
CA MET A 106 3.95 -2.04 -6.29
C MET A 106 3.26 -2.88 -5.22
N LYS A 107 3.19 -4.20 -5.46
CA LYS A 107 2.88 -5.22 -4.46
C LYS A 107 4.07 -6.17 -4.32
N VAL A 108 4.51 -6.39 -3.09
CA VAL A 108 5.43 -7.49 -2.77
C VAL A 108 4.59 -8.63 -2.24
N ARG A 109 4.62 -9.80 -2.91
CA ARG A 109 3.78 -10.96 -2.60
C ARG A 109 4.60 -12.10 -2.03
N LYS A 110 4.03 -12.82 -1.04
CA LYS A 110 4.64 -14.01 -0.42
C LYS A 110 4.24 -15.26 -1.20
N LYS A 111 5.22 -16.02 -1.70
CA LYS A 111 5.00 -17.35 -2.28
C LYS A 111 4.56 -18.36 -1.21
N GLY A 112 3.85 -19.41 -1.62
CA GLY A 112 3.28 -20.38 -0.71
C GLY A 112 2.02 -19.90 0.02
N THR A 113 1.51 -18.74 -0.37
CA THR A 113 0.20 -18.23 0.04
C THR A 113 -0.65 -17.92 -1.17
N TYR A 114 -1.97 -17.88 -0.99
CA TYR A 114 -2.92 -17.49 -2.02
C TYR A 114 -4.01 -16.64 -1.38
N CYS A 115 -4.40 -15.55 -2.01
CA CYS A 115 -5.56 -14.78 -1.59
C CYS A 115 -6.33 -14.19 -2.79
N VAL A 116 -7.63 -14.11 -2.64
CA VAL A 116 -8.52 -13.37 -3.56
C VAL A 116 -8.87 -12.05 -2.91
N GLU A 117 -8.51 -10.96 -3.55
CA GLU A 117 -8.82 -9.61 -3.08
C GLU A 117 -10.29 -9.23 -3.38
N TYR A 118 -10.93 -8.43 -2.51
CA TYR A 118 -12.29 -7.92 -2.73
C TYR A 118 -12.41 -6.94 -3.90
N ASN A 119 -11.32 -6.56 -4.52
CA ASN A 119 -11.33 -5.56 -5.58
C ASN A 119 -11.96 -6.09 -6.89
N ALA A 120 -13.28 -5.93 -7.05
CA ALA A 120 -14.02 -6.42 -8.20
C ALA A 120 -13.76 -5.66 -9.51
N LEU A 121 -13.36 -4.37 -9.41
CA LEU A 121 -13.16 -3.49 -10.57
C LEU A 121 -11.74 -3.56 -11.12
N LEU A 122 -10.77 -3.89 -10.29
CA LEU A 122 -9.35 -3.76 -10.58
C LEU A 122 -8.66 -5.12 -10.43
N LYS A 123 -9.12 -6.12 -11.19
CA LYS A 123 -8.50 -7.44 -11.15
C LYS A 123 -7.05 -7.33 -11.59
N ASN A 124 -6.15 -7.71 -10.70
CA ASN A 124 -4.75 -7.91 -11.06
C ASN A 124 -4.68 -9.02 -12.12
N LYS A 125 -4.01 -8.73 -13.23
CA LYS A 125 -3.86 -9.67 -14.33
C LYS A 125 -2.49 -10.36 -14.36
N CYS A 126 -1.61 -10.06 -13.41
CA CYS A 126 -0.36 -10.78 -13.26
C CYS A 126 -0.67 -12.24 -12.90
N LYS A 127 0.01 -13.16 -13.56
CA LYS A 127 -0.25 -14.60 -13.43
C LYS A 127 0.79 -15.34 -12.60
N ASP A 128 1.79 -14.63 -12.12
CA ASP A 128 2.95 -15.19 -11.45
C ASP A 128 2.70 -15.47 -9.97
N SER A 129 1.85 -14.70 -9.30
CA SER A 129 1.43 -14.95 -7.92
C SER A 129 0.19 -14.17 -7.55
N ASP A 130 -0.70 -14.81 -6.78
CA ASP A 130 -1.83 -14.22 -6.07
C ASP A 130 -1.66 -14.38 -4.54
N GLY A 131 -0.41 -14.38 -4.06
CA GLY A 131 -0.09 -14.51 -2.63
C GLY A 131 -0.46 -13.28 -1.80
N LEU A 132 -0.44 -13.43 -0.47
CA LEU A 132 -0.52 -12.32 0.48
C LEU A 132 0.51 -11.26 0.13
N PHE A 133 0.20 -10.01 0.37
CA PHE A 133 0.98 -8.89 -0.15
C PHE A 133 1.15 -7.75 0.85
N ILE A 134 2.22 -7.00 0.65
CA ILE A 134 2.42 -5.66 1.20
C ILE A 134 2.23 -4.67 0.06
N ASP A 135 1.37 -3.69 0.26
CA ASP A 135 1.15 -2.59 -0.67
C ASP A 135 2.20 -1.48 -0.45
N ILE A 136 2.85 -1.08 -1.55
CA ILE A 136 3.86 -0.02 -1.52
C ILE A 136 3.35 1.18 -2.27
N PHE A 137 3.07 2.24 -1.52
CA PHE A 137 2.63 3.52 -2.04
C PHE A 137 3.81 4.45 -2.31
N VAL A 138 3.71 5.20 -3.39
CA VAL A 138 4.67 6.25 -3.74
C VAL A 138 4.11 7.60 -3.37
N LEU A 139 4.91 8.39 -2.67
CA LEU A 139 4.64 9.79 -2.42
C LEU A 139 5.59 10.65 -3.23
N ASP A 140 5.03 11.66 -3.88
CA ASP A 140 5.76 12.66 -4.64
C ASP A 140 5.66 14.03 -3.98
N HIS A 141 6.60 14.91 -4.30
CA HIS A 141 6.41 16.33 -4.03
C HIS A 141 5.22 16.86 -4.85
N VAL A 142 4.33 17.59 -4.20
CA VAL A 142 3.12 18.13 -4.81
C VAL A 142 3.17 19.66 -4.90
N SER A 143 2.41 20.23 -5.83
CA SER A 143 2.39 21.68 -6.03
C SER A 143 1.74 22.39 -4.85
N GLU A 144 2.38 23.44 -4.35
CA GLU A 144 1.77 24.38 -3.39
C GLU A 144 0.65 25.20 -4.03
N ASN A 145 0.65 25.32 -5.35
CA ASN A 145 -0.44 25.97 -6.09
C ASN A 145 -1.59 24.99 -6.31
N LYS A 146 -2.67 25.16 -5.55
CA LYS A 146 -3.86 24.28 -5.58
C LYS A 146 -4.49 24.17 -6.98
N ALA A 147 -4.48 25.22 -7.78
CA ALA A 147 -5.04 25.16 -9.13
C ALA A 147 -4.18 24.29 -10.07
N LYS A 148 -2.86 24.40 -9.99
CA LYS A 148 -1.95 23.53 -10.76
C LYS A 148 -2.08 22.07 -10.31
N ASP A 149 -2.12 21.81 -8.99
CA ASP A 149 -2.33 20.49 -8.43
C ASP A 149 -3.64 19.88 -8.95
N PHE A 150 -4.75 20.61 -8.85
CA PHE A 150 -6.06 20.17 -9.32
C PHE A 150 -6.06 19.83 -10.83
N ILE A 151 -5.45 20.66 -11.68
CA ILE A 151 -5.38 20.40 -13.12
C ILE A 151 -4.64 19.10 -13.41
N TRP A 152 -3.50 18.84 -12.73
CA TRP A 152 -2.75 17.60 -12.91
C TRP A 152 -3.52 16.37 -12.44
N ARG A 153 -4.22 16.46 -11.30
CA ARG A 153 -5.07 15.39 -10.78
C ARG A 153 -6.23 15.08 -11.72
N VAL A 154 -6.95 16.09 -12.19
CA VAL A 154 -8.04 15.92 -13.15
C VAL A 154 -7.53 15.27 -14.44
N ARG A 155 -6.42 15.76 -14.97
CA ARG A 155 -5.80 15.18 -16.18
C ARG A 155 -5.45 13.70 -16.01
N ASN A 156 -4.90 13.32 -14.88
CA ASN A 156 -4.55 11.92 -14.62
C ASN A 156 -5.79 11.09 -14.27
N GLY A 157 -6.77 11.66 -13.61
CA GLY A 157 -8.06 11.03 -13.32
C GLY A 157 -8.86 10.68 -14.58
N ILE A 158 -8.81 11.52 -15.64
CA ILE A 158 -9.39 11.16 -16.94
C ILE A 158 -8.71 9.92 -17.51
N LEU A 159 -7.39 9.83 -17.43
CA LEU A 159 -6.66 8.62 -17.86
C LEU A 159 -7.05 7.40 -17.02
N MET A 160 -7.23 7.57 -15.70
CA MET A 160 -7.68 6.52 -14.80
C MET A 160 -9.03 5.93 -15.25
N VAL A 161 -10.02 6.79 -15.55
CA VAL A 161 -11.34 6.33 -16.02
C VAL A 161 -11.23 5.58 -17.35
N LEU A 162 -10.43 6.09 -18.30
CA LEU A 162 -10.20 5.41 -19.57
C LEU A 162 -9.49 4.07 -19.38
N ILE A 163 -8.48 4.00 -18.53
CA ILE A 163 -7.78 2.75 -18.21
C ILE A 163 -8.77 1.74 -17.60
N ALA A 164 -9.55 2.15 -16.59
CA ALA A 164 -10.56 1.30 -15.97
C ALA A 164 -11.57 0.77 -16.99
N PHE A 165 -12.03 1.61 -17.91
CA PHE A 165 -12.96 1.20 -18.97
C PHE A 165 -12.36 0.08 -19.85
N PHE A 166 -11.14 0.26 -20.37
CA PHE A 166 -10.51 -0.75 -21.22
C PHE A 166 -10.15 -2.03 -20.45
N GLU A 167 -9.68 -1.89 -19.19
CA GLU A 167 -9.39 -3.04 -18.32
C GLU A 167 -10.64 -3.89 -18.09
N ASN A 168 -11.81 -3.26 -17.89
CA ASN A 168 -13.08 -3.99 -17.76
C ASN A 168 -13.54 -4.68 -19.06
N LEU A 169 -13.08 -4.20 -20.21
CA LEU A 169 -13.27 -4.87 -21.49
C LEU A 169 -12.21 -5.97 -21.76
N HIS A 170 -11.41 -6.33 -20.76
CA HIS A 170 -10.29 -7.29 -20.86
C HIS A 170 -9.22 -6.88 -21.90
N CYS A 171 -9.13 -5.57 -22.19
CA CYS A 171 -8.09 -5.00 -23.03
C CYS A 171 -7.00 -4.38 -22.14
N ASN A 172 -5.71 -4.60 -22.46
CA ASN A 172 -4.62 -3.94 -21.76
C ASN A 172 -4.29 -2.60 -22.47
N PRO A 173 -4.68 -1.43 -21.90
CA PRO A 173 -4.46 -0.14 -22.54
C PRO A 173 -3.03 0.40 -22.27
N LEU A 174 -2.02 -0.32 -22.76
CA LEU A 174 -0.61 -0.09 -22.44
C LEU A 174 -0.15 1.35 -22.65
N LEU A 175 -0.58 2.02 -23.73
CA LEU A 175 -0.20 3.41 -24.01
C LEU A 175 -0.80 4.39 -22.97
N LEU A 176 -2.03 4.15 -22.54
CA LEU A 176 -2.68 4.95 -21.50
C LEU A 176 -1.98 4.73 -20.16
N LYS A 177 -1.68 3.47 -19.79
CA LYS A 177 -0.92 3.14 -18.58
C LYS A 177 0.44 3.82 -18.56
N ARG A 178 1.20 3.73 -19.65
CA ARG A 178 2.50 4.42 -19.77
C ARG A 178 2.37 5.94 -19.60
N ARG A 179 1.33 6.54 -20.18
CA ARG A 179 1.08 7.98 -20.04
C ARG A 179 0.68 8.34 -18.61
N PHE A 180 -0.14 7.52 -17.96
CA PHE A 180 -0.60 7.70 -16.60
C PHE A 180 0.58 7.72 -15.60
N VAL A 181 1.43 6.69 -15.63
CA VAL A 181 2.63 6.60 -14.79
C VAL A 181 3.64 7.71 -15.11
N ARG A 182 3.87 8.00 -16.40
CA ARG A 182 4.77 9.09 -16.81
C ARG A 182 4.29 10.46 -16.32
N ASN A 183 2.99 10.70 -16.31
CA ASN A 183 2.44 11.96 -15.80
C ASN A 183 2.70 12.10 -14.28
N ALA A 184 2.56 11.01 -13.51
CA ALA A 184 2.85 11.02 -12.08
C ALA A 184 4.32 11.37 -11.83
N LYS A 185 5.25 10.64 -12.46
CA LYS A 185 6.69 10.92 -12.35
C LYS A 185 7.04 12.37 -12.74
N LYS A 186 6.49 12.85 -13.86
CA LYS A 186 6.72 14.22 -14.32
C LYS A 186 6.18 15.27 -13.33
N TYR A 187 5.03 15.01 -12.73
CA TYR A 187 4.44 15.93 -11.77
C TYR A 187 5.30 16.05 -10.51
N GLY A 188 5.77 14.92 -9.95
CA GLY A 188 6.67 14.92 -8.80
C GLY A 188 7.97 15.67 -9.09
N GLU A 189 8.60 15.40 -10.26
CA GLU A 189 9.83 16.09 -10.66
C GLU A 189 9.65 17.62 -10.83
N LEU A 190 8.53 18.06 -11.40
CA LEU A 190 8.21 19.49 -11.53
C LEU A 190 8.04 20.20 -10.17
N ASN A 191 7.76 19.46 -9.12
CA ASN A 191 7.51 19.99 -7.78
C ASN A 191 8.57 19.56 -6.75
N LYS A 192 9.70 19.04 -7.17
CA LYS A 192 10.74 18.45 -6.29
C LYS A 192 11.27 19.36 -5.18
N ASN A 193 11.10 20.67 -5.31
CA ASN A 193 11.51 21.66 -4.32
C ASN A 193 10.34 22.08 -3.39
N SER A 194 9.15 21.50 -3.55
CA SER A 194 8.02 21.78 -2.66
C SER A 194 8.25 21.18 -1.28
N ALA A 195 7.83 21.91 -0.25
CA ALA A 195 7.78 21.41 1.13
C ALA A 195 6.60 20.44 1.37
N LEU A 196 5.70 20.28 0.39
CA LEU A 196 4.55 19.41 0.47
C LEU A 196 4.79 18.10 -0.29
N ILE A 197 4.35 16.99 0.31
CA ILE A 197 4.32 15.67 -0.33
C ILE A 197 2.91 15.08 -0.23
N GLY A 198 2.59 14.17 -1.13
CA GLY A 198 1.32 13.44 -1.12
C GLY A 198 1.40 12.23 -2.03
N TYR A 199 0.39 11.37 -1.97
CA TYR A 199 0.32 10.24 -2.89
C TYR A 199 0.47 10.71 -4.33
N ASP A 200 1.22 9.97 -5.11
CA ASP A 200 1.47 10.29 -6.50
C ASP A 200 0.14 10.31 -7.32
N LEU A 201 0.21 10.83 -8.54
CA LEU A 201 -1.01 10.94 -9.37
C LEU A 201 -1.57 9.60 -9.83
N THR A 202 -0.97 8.46 -9.49
CA THR A 202 -1.56 7.15 -9.75
C THR A 202 -2.61 6.79 -8.71
N TRP A 203 -2.55 7.39 -7.51
CA TRP A 203 -3.53 7.20 -6.45
C TRP A 203 -4.53 8.36 -6.41
N THR A 204 -5.47 8.39 -7.38
CA THR A 204 -6.37 9.52 -7.58
C THR A 204 -7.78 9.34 -7.01
N PHE A 205 -8.09 8.15 -6.45
CA PHE A 205 -9.46 7.80 -6.05
C PHE A 205 -10.12 8.75 -5.05
N ASN A 206 -9.38 9.30 -4.10
CA ASN A 206 -9.92 10.18 -3.06
C ASN A 206 -9.30 11.57 -3.04
N SER A 207 -8.76 12.04 -4.17
CA SER A 207 -7.91 13.21 -4.11
C SER A 207 -8.23 14.35 -5.06
N PHE A 208 -9.34 14.33 -5.80
CA PHE A 208 -9.68 15.42 -6.72
C PHE A 208 -9.92 16.76 -6.01
N PHE A 209 -10.74 16.76 -4.96
CA PHE A 209 -11.11 17.96 -4.21
C PHE A 209 -10.40 18.06 -2.86
N HIS A 210 -10.01 16.91 -2.28
CA HIS A 210 -9.38 16.81 -0.98
C HIS A 210 -8.16 15.88 -1.06
N PRO A 211 -7.09 16.33 -1.75
CA PRO A 211 -5.90 15.51 -1.87
C PRO A 211 -5.27 15.27 -0.49
N VAL A 212 -4.79 14.05 -0.30
CA VAL A 212 -3.99 13.68 0.87
C VAL A 212 -2.60 14.27 0.70
N VAL A 213 -2.30 15.31 1.45
CA VAL A 213 -1.06 16.08 1.35
C VAL A 213 -0.51 16.35 2.75
N TYR A 214 0.79 16.18 2.90
CA TYR A 214 1.54 16.40 4.14
C TYR A 214 2.66 17.41 3.95
N SER A 215 3.12 18.02 5.04
CA SER A 215 4.41 18.71 5.02
C SER A 215 5.55 17.70 5.15
N MET A 216 6.65 17.92 4.46
CA MET A 216 7.88 17.14 4.66
C MET A 216 8.31 17.10 6.14
N GLU A 217 8.10 18.19 6.87
CA GLU A 217 8.42 18.30 8.30
C GLU A 217 7.56 17.38 9.18
N SER A 218 6.31 17.05 8.77
CA SER A 218 5.46 16.12 9.52
C SER A 218 5.85 14.66 9.31
N VAL A 219 6.52 14.35 8.20
CA VAL A 219 6.97 12.99 7.88
C VAL A 219 8.42 12.75 8.33
N PHE A 220 9.32 13.71 8.12
CA PHE A 220 10.75 13.56 8.41
C PHE A 220 11.24 14.39 9.59
N PRO A 221 12.26 13.91 10.33
CA PRO A 221 12.86 12.58 10.24
C PRO A 221 11.90 11.47 10.67
N ILE A 222 11.98 10.33 10.01
CA ILE A 222 11.21 9.12 10.37
C ILE A 222 11.61 8.68 11.79
N GLN A 223 10.63 8.19 12.56
CA GLN A 223 10.84 7.57 13.86
C GLN A 223 10.41 6.10 13.83
N TYR A 224 10.82 5.33 14.85
CA TYR A 224 10.45 3.93 14.99
C TYR A 224 9.47 3.77 16.15
N MET A 225 8.42 2.99 15.95
CA MET A 225 7.45 2.65 16.98
C MET A 225 7.31 1.13 17.12
N GLU A 226 6.88 0.69 18.29
CA GLU A 226 6.52 -0.70 18.56
C GLU A 226 5.39 -1.14 17.62
N PHE A 227 5.59 -2.26 16.95
CA PHE A 227 4.61 -2.92 16.09
C PHE A 227 4.75 -4.42 16.24
N GLU A 228 3.85 -5.06 17.01
CA GLU A 228 3.96 -6.45 17.44
C GLU A 228 5.27 -6.68 18.22
N ASP A 229 6.11 -7.59 17.74
CA ASP A 229 7.43 -7.88 18.29
C ASP A 229 8.58 -7.16 17.56
N ALA A 230 8.27 -6.16 16.72
CA ALA A 230 9.24 -5.40 15.95
C ALA A 230 9.18 -3.90 16.26
N MET A 231 10.23 -3.19 15.83
CA MET A 231 10.25 -1.73 15.75
C MET A 231 10.18 -1.34 14.28
N LEU A 232 9.08 -0.72 13.85
CA LEU A 232 8.86 -0.33 12.47
C LEU A 232 8.80 1.18 12.29
N PRO A 233 9.20 1.71 11.12
CA PRO A 233 9.26 3.14 10.87
C PRO A 233 7.87 3.75 10.67
N VAL A 234 7.65 4.89 11.29
CA VAL A 234 6.47 5.72 11.15
C VAL A 234 6.88 7.18 10.90
N PRO A 235 6.01 8.04 10.36
CA PRO A 235 6.29 9.46 10.23
C PRO A 235 6.66 10.12 11.56
N LYS A 236 7.39 11.22 11.52
CA LYS A 236 7.73 12.05 12.69
C LYS A 236 6.49 12.43 13.51
N ARG A 237 5.41 12.77 12.83
CA ARG A 237 4.12 13.13 13.44
C ARG A 237 3.01 12.23 12.88
N PRO A 238 2.94 10.94 13.29
CA PRO A 238 2.01 9.99 12.69
C PRO A 238 0.53 10.40 12.88
N LYS A 239 0.21 11.11 13.97
CA LYS A 239 -1.16 11.61 14.21
C LYS A 239 -1.58 12.64 13.16
N ASP A 240 -0.68 13.56 12.76
CA ASP A 240 -0.98 14.56 11.72
C ASP A 240 -1.30 13.87 10.39
N MET A 241 -0.58 12.80 10.06
CA MET A 241 -0.83 12.01 8.86
C MET A 241 -2.18 11.28 8.95
N LEU A 242 -2.45 10.63 10.07
CA LEU A 242 -3.69 9.90 10.30
C LEU A 242 -4.93 10.81 10.32
N ASP A 243 -4.80 12.06 10.77
CA ASP A 243 -5.87 13.07 10.70
C ASP A 243 -6.31 13.34 9.26
N VAL A 244 -5.39 13.24 8.31
CA VAL A 244 -5.65 13.47 6.88
C VAL A 244 -6.08 12.18 6.17
N GLU A 245 -5.43 11.05 6.44
CA GLU A 245 -5.69 9.77 5.76
C GLU A 245 -6.95 9.07 6.26
N VAL A 246 -7.16 9.09 7.56
CA VAL A 246 -8.24 8.34 8.20
C VAL A 246 -9.33 9.28 8.68
N SER A 247 -9.08 10.00 9.74
CA SER A 247 -9.94 11.06 10.28
C SER A 247 -9.32 11.68 11.52
N LYS A 248 -9.79 12.86 11.94
CA LYS A 248 -9.44 13.47 13.23
C LYS A 248 -9.86 12.64 14.45
N GLN A 249 -10.72 11.65 14.24
CA GLN A 249 -11.21 10.74 15.27
C GLN A 249 -10.58 9.34 15.16
N HIS A 250 -9.42 9.21 14.50
CA HIS A 250 -8.76 7.93 14.23
C HIS A 250 -8.46 7.10 15.48
N MET A 251 -8.33 7.74 16.66
CA MET A 251 -8.14 7.01 17.93
C MET A 251 -9.43 6.34 18.42
N SER A 252 -10.60 6.72 17.93
CA SER A 252 -11.87 6.07 18.27
C SER A 252 -12.05 4.78 17.47
N TYR A 253 -12.69 3.79 18.12
CA TYR A 253 -13.03 2.55 17.43
C TYR A 253 -14.26 2.75 16.54
N PRO A 254 -14.26 2.19 15.31
CA PRO A 254 -15.46 2.17 14.50
C PRO A 254 -16.55 1.31 15.15
N PRO A 255 -17.84 1.45 14.78
CA PRO A 255 -18.89 0.57 15.21
C PRO A 255 -18.55 -0.91 15.00
N LEU A 256 -19.00 -1.81 15.88
CA LEU A 256 -18.68 -3.25 15.82
C LEU A 256 -18.99 -3.90 14.47
N LYS A 257 -20.04 -3.43 13.77
CA LYS A 257 -20.40 -3.91 12.42
C LYS A 257 -19.36 -3.60 11.36
N ASP A 258 -18.53 -2.56 11.58
CA ASP A 258 -17.50 -2.11 10.65
C ASP A 258 -16.10 -2.66 11.01
N GLN A 259 -15.99 -3.37 12.16
CA GLN A 259 -14.79 -4.09 12.59
C GLN A 259 -14.75 -5.47 11.93
N VAL A 260 -14.50 -5.50 10.64
CA VAL A 260 -14.45 -6.71 9.82
C VAL A 260 -13.31 -6.61 8.79
N PRO A 261 -12.73 -7.76 8.36
CA PRO A 261 -11.75 -7.78 7.27
C PRO A 261 -12.36 -7.20 5.99
N LYS A 262 -11.55 -6.49 5.19
CA LYS A 262 -12.05 -5.74 4.03
C LYS A 262 -11.30 -6.03 2.72
N HIS A 263 -10.13 -6.67 2.78
CA HIS A 263 -9.24 -6.82 1.64
C HIS A 263 -9.23 -8.23 1.08
N ILE A 264 -9.31 -9.27 1.93
CA ILE A 264 -9.25 -10.68 1.54
C ILE A 264 -10.65 -11.30 1.51
N LYS A 265 -11.03 -11.81 0.34
CA LYS A 265 -12.29 -12.53 0.09
C LYS A 265 -12.14 -14.04 0.29
N ASP A 266 -11.03 -14.62 -0.10
CA ASP A 266 -10.68 -16.03 0.05
C ASP A 266 -9.16 -16.16 0.23
N ILE A 267 -8.72 -17.21 0.94
CA ILE A 267 -7.32 -17.40 1.33
C ILE A 267 -6.94 -18.87 1.42
N GLU A 268 -5.69 -19.17 1.05
CA GLU A 268 -5.01 -20.43 1.35
C GLU A 268 -3.57 -20.17 1.83
N LEU A 269 -3.18 -20.86 2.88
CA LEU A 269 -1.83 -20.84 3.42
C LEU A 269 -1.23 -22.24 3.28
N GLN A 270 -0.17 -22.36 2.46
CA GLN A 270 0.63 -23.60 2.29
C GLN A 270 1.94 -23.53 3.07
N ILE A 271 2.06 -22.54 3.96
CA ILE A 271 3.22 -22.30 4.82
C ILE A 271 2.88 -22.73 6.25
N THR A 272 3.89 -23.22 6.97
CA THR A 272 3.76 -23.50 8.41
C THR A 272 3.95 -22.19 9.17
N LEU A 273 2.95 -21.79 9.94
CA LEU A 273 3.05 -20.63 10.84
C LEU A 273 3.62 -21.11 12.18
N GLU A 274 4.70 -20.50 12.65
CA GLU A 274 5.13 -20.62 14.04
C GLU A 274 4.18 -19.72 14.87
N ARG A 275 3.33 -20.36 15.68
CA ARG A 275 2.34 -19.68 16.56
C ARG A 275 2.92 -19.37 17.92
#